data_8c6a19e30bcd99c06761425d31a9eb0f
#
_entry.id   8c6a19e30bcd99c06761425d31a9eb0f
#
_cell.length_a   1.000
_cell.length_b   1.000
_cell.length_c   1.000
_cell.angle_alpha   90.00
_cell.angle_beta   90.00
_cell.angle_gamma   90.00
#
_symmetry.space_group_name_H-M   'P 1'
#
loop_
_entity.id
_entity.type
_entity.pdbx_description
1 polymer ?
#
loop_
_entity_poly.entity_id
_entity_poly.type
_entity_poly.pdbx_seq_one_letter_code
_entity_poly.pdbx_strand_id
1 'polypeptide(L)'
;FNVPARRKFLKSNQTELSNILTEFERIVLVNPEVSFTLHHNGAELFNLPALQLRQRIMGVFGKKINQELLSLDVDTTMVRVSGFVGKPETARKKGARQYFFVNGRYMRHPYFHKAIMDAYEQLVPVGEQVSYFIYFEVDPANIDVNIHPTKTEIKFENEQAIWQILAAAVKETLGKFNAVPSIDFDTEGMPDIPAFDASPYTGIQPPKTTYNPDYNPFNVSAAPPSSYSKPSKDWEQLYA
;
A
#
# COMPACT_ATOMS: atom_id res chain seq x y z
N PHE A 1 -32.56 -0.02 -22.62
CA PHE A 1 -32.71 -0.91 -23.76
C PHE A 1 -34.03 -0.67 -24.50
N ASN A 2 -35.16 -0.70 -23.80
CA ASN A 2 -36.52 -0.51 -24.39
C ASN A 2 -37.02 0.95 -24.31
N VAL A 3 -36.16 1.94 -24.24
CA VAL A 3 -36.60 3.33 -24.14
C VAL A 3 -35.96 4.15 -25.27
N PRO A 4 -36.50 4.10 -26.48
CA PRO A 4 -35.97 4.74 -27.67
C PRO A 4 -35.68 6.23 -27.48
N ALA A 5 -36.56 6.93 -26.76
CA ALA A 5 -36.40 8.34 -26.44
C ALA A 5 -35.11 8.67 -25.69
N ARG A 6 -34.64 7.78 -24.79
CA ARG A 6 -33.41 7.98 -24.01
C ARG A 6 -32.15 7.77 -24.84
N ARG A 7 -32.20 7.08 -25.98
CA ARG A 7 -31.05 6.93 -26.88
C ARG A 7 -30.49 8.27 -27.34
N LYS A 8 -31.34 9.29 -27.48
CA LYS A 8 -30.92 10.66 -27.86
C LYS A 8 -30.08 11.34 -26.77
N PHE A 9 -30.15 10.86 -25.54
CA PHE A 9 -29.42 11.43 -24.39
C PHE A 9 -28.17 10.63 -24.03
N LEU A 10 -27.94 9.46 -24.67
CA LEU A 10 -26.71 8.69 -24.46
C LEU A 10 -25.52 9.47 -25.03
N LYS A 11 -24.43 9.44 -24.29
CA LYS A 11 -23.15 9.97 -24.73
C LYS A 11 -22.49 9.02 -25.73
N SER A 12 -21.21 9.22 -26.01
CA SER A 12 -20.48 8.29 -26.88
C SER A 12 -20.43 6.89 -26.26
N ASN A 13 -20.33 5.85 -27.09
CA ASN A 13 -20.22 4.46 -26.62
C ASN A 13 -19.05 4.29 -25.63
N GLN A 14 -17.95 5.01 -25.83
CA GLN A 14 -16.81 5.00 -24.93
C GLN A 14 -17.15 5.55 -23.53
N THR A 15 -17.93 6.64 -23.49
CA THR A 15 -18.38 7.23 -22.21
C THR A 15 -19.35 6.32 -21.49
N GLU A 16 -20.28 5.70 -22.20
CA GLU A 16 -21.24 4.75 -21.60
C GLU A 16 -20.54 3.50 -21.08
N LEU A 17 -19.54 2.98 -21.82
CA LEU A 17 -18.73 1.86 -21.33
C LEU A 17 -17.97 2.24 -20.05
N SER A 18 -17.39 3.44 -20.01
CA SER A 18 -16.70 3.94 -18.81
C SER A 18 -17.64 4.04 -17.60
N ASN A 19 -18.88 4.49 -17.81
CA ASN A 19 -19.89 4.54 -16.75
C ASN A 19 -20.25 3.13 -16.26
N ILE A 20 -20.43 2.16 -17.18
CA ILE A 20 -20.71 0.75 -16.84
C ILE A 20 -19.55 0.17 -16.05
N LEU A 21 -18.31 0.40 -16.47
CA LEU A 21 -17.12 -0.08 -15.76
C LEU A 21 -17.03 0.51 -14.35
N THR A 22 -17.34 1.79 -14.19
CA THR A 22 -17.36 2.43 -12.86
C THR A 22 -18.39 1.79 -11.92
N GLU A 23 -19.58 1.50 -12.39
CA GLU A 23 -20.59 0.80 -11.56
C GLU A 23 -20.20 -0.66 -11.30
N PHE A 24 -19.62 -1.34 -12.29
CA PHE A 24 -19.09 -2.69 -12.11
C PHE A 24 -17.98 -2.72 -11.05
N GLU A 25 -17.02 -1.80 -11.09
CA GLU A 25 -15.95 -1.66 -10.08
C GLU A 25 -16.54 -1.55 -8.67
N ARG A 26 -17.58 -0.72 -8.48
CA ARG A 26 -18.24 -0.54 -7.18
C ARG A 26 -18.87 -1.83 -6.65
N ILE A 27 -19.50 -2.61 -7.53
CA ILE A 27 -20.18 -3.86 -7.17
C ILE A 27 -19.16 -4.94 -6.80
N VAL A 28 -18.12 -5.12 -7.62
CA VAL A 28 -17.13 -6.20 -7.42
C VAL A 28 -16.22 -5.96 -6.22
N LEU A 29 -16.00 -4.69 -5.85
CA LEU A 29 -15.20 -4.32 -4.68
C LEU A 29 -15.92 -4.60 -3.36
N VAL A 30 -17.26 -4.55 -3.36
CA VAL A 30 -18.08 -4.85 -2.17
C VAL A 30 -18.29 -6.34 -1.97
N ASN A 31 -18.23 -7.13 -3.04
CA ASN A 31 -18.51 -8.57 -3.02
C ASN A 31 -17.28 -9.37 -3.49
N PRO A 32 -16.17 -9.33 -2.77
CA PRO A 32 -14.94 -10.03 -3.18
C PRO A 32 -15.09 -11.55 -3.18
N GLU A 33 -16.02 -12.09 -2.39
CA GLU A 33 -16.34 -13.51 -2.26
C GLU A 33 -17.20 -14.06 -3.40
N VAL A 34 -17.74 -13.19 -4.28
CA VAL A 34 -18.53 -13.57 -5.45
C VAL A 34 -17.67 -13.54 -6.71
N SER A 35 -17.81 -14.53 -7.58
CA SER A 35 -17.16 -14.53 -8.89
C SER A 35 -17.91 -13.64 -9.88
N PHE A 36 -17.18 -12.83 -10.63
CA PHE A 36 -17.75 -11.94 -11.66
C PHE A 36 -17.04 -12.10 -12.99
N THR A 37 -17.81 -12.11 -14.06
CA THR A 37 -17.29 -11.97 -15.42
C THR A 37 -18.01 -10.82 -16.12
N LEU A 38 -17.27 -10.04 -16.91
CA LEU A 38 -17.82 -8.97 -17.72
C LEU A 38 -17.35 -9.12 -19.16
N HIS A 39 -18.32 -9.18 -20.08
CA HIS A 39 -18.08 -9.25 -21.51
C HIS A 39 -18.59 -8.00 -22.23
N HIS A 40 -17.86 -7.54 -23.24
CA HIS A 40 -18.27 -6.43 -24.11
C HIS A 40 -17.95 -6.78 -25.56
N ASN A 41 -18.98 -6.75 -26.43
CA ASN A 41 -18.84 -7.07 -27.85
C ASN A 41 -18.17 -8.44 -28.14
N GLY A 42 -18.47 -9.45 -27.32
CA GLY A 42 -17.89 -10.79 -27.45
C GLY A 42 -16.49 -10.97 -26.86
N ALA A 43 -15.85 -9.89 -26.39
CA ALA A 43 -14.58 -9.96 -25.67
C ALA A 43 -14.78 -9.98 -24.14
N GLU A 44 -14.05 -10.81 -23.44
CA GLU A 44 -14.01 -10.81 -21.98
C GLU A 44 -13.15 -9.64 -21.50
N LEU A 45 -13.74 -8.73 -20.72
CA LEU A 45 -13.05 -7.58 -20.12
C LEU A 45 -12.53 -7.92 -18.72
N PHE A 46 -13.31 -8.66 -17.95
CA PHE A 46 -12.93 -9.09 -16.61
C PHE A 46 -13.36 -10.53 -16.36
N ASN A 47 -12.49 -11.24 -15.67
CA ASN A 47 -12.77 -12.54 -15.08
C ASN A 47 -12.21 -12.53 -13.65
N LEU A 48 -13.08 -12.34 -12.68
CA LEU A 48 -12.75 -12.10 -11.30
C LEU A 48 -13.28 -13.26 -10.46
N PRO A 49 -12.46 -14.26 -10.09
CA PRO A 49 -12.90 -15.34 -9.21
C PRO A 49 -13.17 -14.81 -7.79
N ALA A 50 -13.87 -15.60 -6.98
CA ALA A 50 -14.05 -15.32 -5.55
C ALA A 50 -12.70 -15.34 -4.84
N LEU A 51 -12.31 -14.23 -4.21
CA LEU A 51 -11.00 -14.03 -3.59
C LEU A 51 -11.14 -13.07 -2.40
N GLN A 52 -10.05 -12.89 -1.65
CA GLN A 52 -9.98 -11.85 -0.62
C GLN A 52 -9.96 -10.45 -1.24
N LEU A 53 -10.40 -9.45 -0.47
CA LEU A 53 -10.52 -8.06 -0.91
C LEU A 53 -9.25 -7.52 -1.61
N ARG A 54 -8.08 -7.74 -1.03
CA ARG A 54 -6.80 -7.29 -1.60
C ARG A 54 -6.56 -7.87 -3.00
N GLN A 55 -6.84 -9.16 -3.16
CA GLN A 55 -6.71 -9.84 -4.46
C GLN A 55 -7.77 -9.36 -5.45
N ARG A 56 -8.98 -9.05 -4.98
CA ARG A 56 -10.04 -8.43 -5.77
C ARG A 56 -9.61 -7.08 -6.33
N ILE A 57 -9.05 -6.21 -5.50
CA ILE A 57 -8.51 -4.91 -5.92
C ILE A 57 -7.44 -5.09 -7.00
N MET A 58 -6.53 -6.06 -6.83
CA MET A 58 -5.51 -6.40 -7.83
C MET A 58 -6.12 -6.91 -9.14
N GLY A 59 -7.18 -7.71 -9.07
CA GLY A 59 -7.89 -8.22 -10.25
C GLY A 59 -8.55 -7.11 -11.06
N VAL A 60 -9.03 -6.06 -10.40
CA VAL A 60 -9.71 -4.93 -11.04
C VAL A 60 -8.73 -3.89 -11.58
N PHE A 61 -7.71 -3.52 -10.80
CA PHE A 61 -6.82 -2.38 -11.10
C PHE A 61 -5.40 -2.78 -11.51
N GLY A 62 -5.12 -4.08 -11.57
CA GLY A 62 -3.82 -4.64 -11.93
C GLY A 62 -2.91 -4.92 -10.73
N LYS A 63 -1.92 -5.78 -10.94
CA LYS A 63 -1.04 -6.29 -9.87
C LYS A 63 -0.20 -5.20 -9.19
N LYS A 64 0.14 -4.13 -9.91
CA LYS A 64 0.97 -3.03 -9.41
C LYS A 64 0.38 -2.37 -8.16
N ILE A 65 -0.95 -2.24 -8.10
CA ILE A 65 -1.63 -1.60 -6.97
C ILE A 65 -1.35 -2.30 -5.62
N ASN A 66 -0.97 -3.59 -5.64
CA ASN A 66 -0.64 -4.33 -4.43
C ASN A 66 0.54 -3.73 -3.65
N GLN A 67 1.55 -3.26 -4.36
CA GLN A 67 2.74 -2.63 -3.77
C GLN A 67 2.47 -1.18 -3.33
N GLU A 68 1.43 -0.58 -3.91
CA GLU A 68 1.04 0.80 -3.67
C GLU A 68 0.17 0.98 -2.42
N LEU A 69 -0.40 -0.10 -1.84
CA LEU A 69 -1.41 -0.05 -0.80
C LEU A 69 -0.91 -0.51 0.57
N LEU A 70 -1.25 0.25 1.59
CA LEU A 70 -1.10 -0.06 3.02
C LEU A 70 -2.45 -0.51 3.58
N SER A 71 -2.46 -1.54 4.43
CA SER A 71 -3.69 -2.00 5.09
C SER A 71 -4.03 -1.10 6.28
N LEU A 72 -5.33 -0.84 6.44
CA LEU A 72 -5.91 -0.11 7.54
C LEU A 72 -7.02 -0.97 8.14
N ASP A 73 -6.99 -1.17 9.45
CA ASP A 73 -8.06 -1.85 10.20
C ASP A 73 -8.10 -1.28 11.62
N VAL A 74 -9.20 -0.61 11.94
CA VAL A 74 -9.46 0.00 13.24
C VAL A 74 -10.87 -0.34 13.66
N ASP A 75 -11.00 -0.91 14.82
CA ASP A 75 -12.29 -1.27 15.43
C ASP A 75 -12.54 -0.41 16.66
N THR A 76 -13.71 0.25 16.69
CA THR A 76 -14.14 1.08 17.80
C THR A 76 -15.59 0.75 18.18
N THR A 77 -16.05 1.26 19.28
CA THR A 77 -17.46 1.08 19.70
C THR A 77 -18.48 1.78 18.79
N MET A 78 -18.05 2.72 17.94
CA MET A 78 -18.92 3.50 17.06
C MET A 78 -18.89 3.05 15.62
N VAL A 79 -17.73 2.62 15.14
CA VAL A 79 -17.50 2.25 13.75
C VAL A 79 -16.29 1.34 13.66
N ARG A 80 -16.36 0.34 12.81
CA ARG A 80 -15.20 -0.37 12.31
C ARG A 80 -14.82 0.20 10.96
N VAL A 81 -13.55 0.57 10.82
CA VAL A 81 -12.97 1.12 9.57
C VAL A 81 -11.90 0.17 9.10
N SER A 82 -12.09 -0.41 7.94
CA SER A 82 -11.13 -1.36 7.34
C SER A 82 -10.83 -1.00 5.89
N GLY A 83 -9.78 -1.58 5.33
CA GLY A 83 -9.45 -1.41 3.92
C GLY A 83 -8.01 -1.04 3.65
N PHE A 84 -7.80 -0.16 2.66
CA PHE A 84 -6.47 0.17 2.16
C PHE A 84 -6.34 1.64 1.81
N VAL A 85 -5.16 2.20 2.09
CA VAL A 85 -4.75 3.56 1.67
C VAL A 85 -3.45 3.50 0.89
N GLY A 86 -3.27 4.40 -0.06
CA GLY A 86 -2.08 4.44 -0.91
C GLY A 86 -0.85 4.94 -0.17
N LYS A 87 0.31 4.43 -0.51
CA LYS A 87 1.59 5.00 -0.06
C LYS A 87 1.74 6.44 -0.56
N PRO A 88 2.34 7.36 0.21
CA PRO A 88 2.51 8.76 -0.21
C PRO A 88 3.22 8.91 -1.56
N GLU A 89 4.23 8.11 -1.81
CA GLU A 89 5.02 8.09 -3.06
C GLU A 89 4.22 7.71 -4.31
N THR A 90 3.03 7.14 -4.12
CA THR A 90 2.14 6.73 -5.22
C THR A 90 1.07 7.78 -5.55
N ALA A 91 1.15 8.94 -4.90
CA ALA A 91 0.25 10.06 -5.17
C ALA A 91 0.34 10.51 -6.64
N ARG A 92 -0.77 10.99 -7.17
CA ARG A 92 -0.87 11.41 -8.57
C ARG A 92 -1.88 12.54 -8.77
N LYS A 93 -1.63 13.39 -9.74
CA LYS A 93 -2.53 14.52 -10.07
C LYS A 93 -3.88 14.07 -10.61
N LYS A 94 -3.94 12.92 -11.26
CA LYS A 94 -5.17 12.36 -11.87
C LYS A 94 -5.17 10.84 -11.80
N GLY A 95 -6.36 10.25 -11.72
CA GLY A 95 -6.54 8.79 -11.81
C GLY A 95 -6.33 8.06 -10.49
N ALA A 96 -6.28 8.74 -9.36
CA ALA A 96 -6.35 8.11 -8.06
C ALA A 96 -7.67 7.34 -7.90
N ARG A 97 -7.62 6.14 -7.36
CA ARG A 97 -8.78 5.28 -7.14
C ARG A 97 -9.33 5.51 -5.74
N GLN A 98 -10.51 6.10 -5.63
CA GLN A 98 -11.06 6.60 -4.37
C GLN A 98 -12.45 6.02 -4.13
N TYR A 99 -12.52 5.08 -3.19
CA TYR A 99 -13.74 4.35 -2.90
C TYR A 99 -14.03 4.34 -1.40
N PHE A 100 -15.25 4.76 -1.05
CA PHE A 100 -15.83 4.55 0.26
C PHE A 100 -17.01 3.60 0.16
N PHE A 101 -17.09 2.69 1.13
CA PHE A 101 -18.22 1.79 1.29
C PHE A 101 -18.70 1.83 2.74
N VAL A 102 -20.01 1.78 2.94
CA VAL A 102 -20.62 1.63 4.26
C VAL A 102 -21.65 0.52 4.22
N ASN A 103 -21.52 -0.45 5.12
CA ASN A 103 -22.41 -1.62 5.20
C ASN A 103 -22.67 -2.26 3.82
N GLY A 104 -21.61 -2.44 3.01
CA GLY A 104 -21.71 -3.03 1.68
C GLY A 104 -22.27 -2.09 0.58
N ARG A 105 -22.37 -0.79 0.81
CA ARG A 105 -22.87 0.19 -0.16
C ARG A 105 -21.82 1.23 -0.49
N TYR A 106 -21.61 1.50 -1.79
CA TYR A 106 -20.77 2.60 -2.25
C TYR A 106 -21.35 3.94 -1.79
N MET A 107 -20.48 4.83 -1.30
CA MET A 107 -20.84 6.20 -0.98
C MET A 107 -19.82 7.22 -1.49
N ARG A 108 -20.28 8.46 -1.66
CA ARG A 108 -19.45 9.64 -1.83
C ARG A 108 -19.54 10.47 -0.56
N HIS A 109 -18.40 10.81 0.02
CA HIS A 109 -18.38 11.56 1.26
C HIS A 109 -17.22 12.58 1.25
N PRO A 110 -17.46 13.81 0.78
CA PRO A 110 -16.40 14.82 0.66
C PRO A 110 -15.71 15.14 1.98
N TYR A 111 -16.45 15.11 3.08
CA TYR A 111 -15.91 15.36 4.41
C TYR A 111 -14.93 14.26 4.85
N PHE A 112 -15.24 13.00 4.61
CA PHE A 112 -14.30 11.89 4.88
C PHE A 112 -13.13 11.85 3.89
N HIS A 113 -13.36 12.26 2.64
CA HIS A 113 -12.25 12.45 1.70
C HIS A 113 -11.25 13.47 2.23
N LYS A 114 -11.75 14.59 2.79
CA LYS A 114 -10.89 15.59 3.44
C LYS A 114 -10.12 14.99 4.61
N ALA A 115 -10.74 14.15 5.46
CA ALA A 115 -10.05 13.49 6.58
C ALA A 115 -8.82 12.69 6.12
N ILE A 116 -8.97 11.95 5.00
CA ILE A 116 -7.85 11.22 4.42
C ILE A 116 -6.79 12.21 3.90
N MET A 117 -7.17 13.18 3.08
CA MET A 117 -6.20 14.10 2.47
C MET A 117 -5.46 14.95 3.51
N ASP A 118 -6.12 15.37 4.59
CA ASP A 118 -5.49 16.08 5.71
C ASP A 118 -4.42 15.21 6.43
N ALA A 119 -4.61 13.89 6.44
CA ALA A 119 -3.59 12.98 6.98
C ALA A 119 -2.34 12.88 6.09
N TYR A 120 -2.47 13.18 4.79
CA TYR A 120 -1.36 13.18 3.82
C TYR A 120 -0.77 14.58 3.58
N GLU A 121 -1.27 15.64 4.21
CA GLU A 121 -0.94 17.04 3.87
C GLU A 121 0.56 17.32 3.80
N GLN A 122 1.37 16.72 4.69
CA GLN A 122 2.82 16.91 4.72
C GLN A 122 3.61 15.85 3.92
N LEU A 123 2.93 14.85 3.38
CA LEU A 123 3.56 13.69 2.74
C LEU A 123 3.38 13.68 1.22
N VAL A 124 2.44 14.47 0.71
CA VAL A 124 2.04 14.47 -0.70
C VAL A 124 2.06 15.88 -1.26
N PRO A 125 2.59 16.11 -2.47
CA PRO A 125 2.58 17.42 -3.12
C PRO A 125 1.17 18.00 -3.26
N VAL A 126 1.06 19.32 -3.16
CA VAL A 126 -0.22 20.03 -3.29
C VAL A 126 -0.87 19.73 -4.65
N GLY A 127 -2.13 19.34 -4.63
CA GLY A 127 -2.92 19.01 -5.84
C GLY A 127 -2.78 17.57 -6.30
N GLU A 128 -2.00 16.75 -5.63
CA GLU A 128 -1.96 15.31 -5.86
C GLU A 128 -2.89 14.56 -4.90
N GLN A 129 -3.34 13.41 -5.32
CA GLN A 129 -4.29 12.57 -4.60
C GLN A 129 -3.79 11.15 -4.48
N VAL A 130 -4.14 10.50 -3.38
CA VAL A 130 -3.84 9.10 -3.13
C VAL A 130 -5.04 8.21 -3.42
N SER A 131 -4.76 6.96 -3.75
CA SER A 131 -5.81 5.94 -3.89
C SER A 131 -6.20 5.42 -2.50
N TYR A 132 -7.48 5.12 -2.31
CA TYR A 132 -7.96 4.46 -1.10
C TYR A 132 -9.21 3.62 -1.37
N PHE A 133 -9.38 2.58 -0.55
CA PHE A 133 -10.51 1.66 -0.55
C PHE A 133 -10.91 1.45 0.90
N ILE A 134 -11.87 2.23 1.39
CA ILE A 134 -12.25 2.27 2.80
C ILE A 134 -13.65 1.73 2.98
N TYR A 135 -13.79 0.85 3.94
CA TYR A 135 -15.03 0.15 4.31
C TYR A 135 -15.39 0.53 5.74
N PHE A 136 -16.61 1.01 5.91
CA PHE A 136 -17.20 1.34 7.20
C PHE A 136 -18.26 0.30 7.55
N GLU A 137 -18.16 -0.28 8.72
CA GLU A 137 -19.22 -1.06 9.35
C GLU A 137 -19.76 -0.24 10.53
N VAL A 138 -21.02 0.14 10.41
CA VAL A 138 -21.71 1.04 11.37
C VAL A 138 -23.09 0.45 11.66
N ASP A 139 -23.58 0.65 12.88
CA ASP A 139 -24.97 0.29 13.18
C ASP A 139 -25.93 1.01 12.21
N PRO A 140 -26.78 0.28 11.47
CA PRO A 140 -27.73 0.87 10.54
C PRO A 140 -28.64 1.95 11.17
N ALA A 141 -28.87 1.90 12.48
CA ALA A 141 -29.65 2.91 13.20
C ALA A 141 -28.95 4.30 13.23
N ASN A 142 -27.62 4.34 13.08
CA ASN A 142 -26.80 5.54 13.16
C ASN A 142 -26.52 6.20 11.80
N ILE A 143 -27.15 5.67 10.73
CA ILE A 143 -26.97 6.19 9.36
C ILE A 143 -28.30 6.43 8.65
N ASP A 144 -28.38 7.52 7.88
CA ASP A 144 -29.49 7.75 6.95
C ASP A 144 -29.00 7.70 5.50
N VAL A 145 -29.51 6.72 4.75
CA VAL A 145 -29.19 6.47 3.35
C VAL A 145 -30.17 7.17 2.41
N ASN A 146 -31.33 7.57 2.90
CA ASN A 146 -32.42 8.08 2.08
C ASN A 146 -32.42 9.61 1.91
N ILE A 147 -31.24 10.21 1.86
CA ILE A 147 -31.08 11.67 1.73
C ILE A 147 -30.97 12.14 0.28
N HIS A 148 -30.64 11.25 -0.66
CA HIS A 148 -30.50 11.59 -2.08
C HIS A 148 -31.10 10.47 -2.97
N PRO A 149 -31.72 10.82 -4.13
CA PRO A 149 -32.32 9.82 -5.03
C PRO A 149 -31.36 8.72 -5.49
N THR A 150 -30.07 9.04 -5.71
CA THR A 150 -29.05 8.05 -6.10
C THR A 150 -28.56 7.20 -4.94
N LYS A 151 -28.90 7.57 -3.69
CA LYS A 151 -28.47 6.89 -2.46
C LYS A 151 -26.96 6.66 -2.37
N THR A 152 -26.17 7.57 -2.97
CA THR A 152 -24.71 7.59 -2.90
C THR A 152 -24.18 8.53 -1.84
N GLU A 153 -25.05 9.37 -1.28
CA GLU A 153 -24.75 10.24 -0.15
C GLU A 153 -25.41 9.63 1.09
N ILE A 154 -24.69 9.57 2.18
CA ILE A 154 -25.13 8.94 3.43
C ILE A 154 -24.80 9.91 4.55
N LYS A 155 -25.77 10.14 5.44
CA LYS A 155 -25.59 10.94 6.64
C LYS A 155 -25.31 10.02 7.83
N PHE A 156 -24.31 10.36 8.60
CA PHE A 156 -23.96 9.66 9.84
C PHE A 156 -24.42 10.50 11.04
N GLU A 157 -24.91 9.87 12.07
CA GLU A 157 -25.32 10.55 13.30
C GLU A 157 -24.11 11.25 13.96
N ASN A 158 -22.98 10.56 14.04
CA ASN A 158 -21.75 11.04 14.68
C ASN A 158 -20.62 11.28 13.66
N GLU A 159 -20.91 12.02 12.60
CA GLU A 159 -20.01 12.25 11.47
C GLU A 159 -18.64 12.81 11.87
N GLN A 160 -18.61 13.73 12.82
CA GLN A 160 -17.38 14.35 13.30
C GLN A 160 -16.48 13.34 14.04
N ALA A 161 -17.06 12.47 14.85
CA ALA A 161 -16.30 11.44 15.56
C ALA A 161 -15.72 10.41 14.59
N ILE A 162 -16.51 9.98 13.61
CA ILE A 162 -16.06 9.07 12.55
C ILE A 162 -14.93 9.71 11.73
N TRP A 163 -15.04 11.02 11.43
CA TRP A 163 -13.97 11.76 10.76
C TRP A 163 -12.66 11.71 11.55
N GLN A 164 -12.72 11.93 12.87
CA GLN A 164 -11.53 11.89 13.74
C GLN A 164 -10.93 10.48 13.81
N ILE A 165 -11.77 9.44 13.92
CA ILE A 165 -11.34 8.04 13.91
C ILE A 165 -10.63 7.71 12.58
N LEU A 166 -11.23 8.08 11.45
CA LEU A 166 -10.67 7.87 10.12
C LEU A 166 -9.31 8.58 9.96
N ALA A 167 -9.25 9.86 10.32
CA ALA A 167 -8.01 10.65 10.22
C ALA A 167 -6.90 10.06 11.11
N ALA A 168 -7.23 9.64 12.34
CA ALA A 168 -6.29 9.00 13.23
C ALA A 168 -5.79 7.64 12.69
N ALA A 169 -6.71 6.82 12.18
CA ALA A 169 -6.40 5.52 11.60
C ALA A 169 -5.45 5.63 10.39
N VAL A 170 -5.70 6.60 9.50
CA VAL A 170 -4.83 6.86 8.35
C VAL A 170 -3.45 7.35 8.81
N LYS A 171 -3.40 8.32 9.74
CA LYS A 171 -2.12 8.81 10.30
C LYS A 171 -1.31 7.71 10.97
N GLU A 172 -1.96 6.85 11.74
CA GLU A 172 -1.31 5.71 12.37
C GLU A 172 -0.72 4.73 11.34
N THR A 173 -1.50 4.42 10.29
CA THR A 173 -1.05 3.55 9.18
C THR A 173 0.17 4.14 8.47
N LEU A 174 0.16 5.44 8.19
CA LEU A 174 1.29 6.15 7.57
C LEU A 174 2.49 6.24 8.51
N GLY A 175 2.27 6.46 9.80
CA GLY A 175 3.31 6.49 10.81
C GLY A 175 4.03 5.14 10.92
N LYS A 176 3.29 4.04 10.94
CA LYS A 176 3.86 2.68 10.93
C LYS A 176 4.69 2.41 9.67
N PHE A 177 4.21 2.86 8.52
CA PHE A 177 4.92 2.71 7.25
C PHE A 177 6.23 3.49 7.25
N ASN A 178 6.22 4.76 7.68
CA ASN A 178 7.41 5.61 7.72
C ASN A 178 8.41 5.22 8.83
N ALA A 179 7.95 4.55 9.89
CA ALA A 179 8.81 4.10 10.99
C ALA A 179 9.58 2.82 10.66
N VAL A 180 9.15 2.04 9.66
CA VAL A 180 9.87 0.87 9.18
C VAL A 180 10.75 1.32 8.01
N PRO A 181 12.08 1.44 8.17
CA PRO A 181 12.95 1.68 7.04
C PRO A 181 12.79 0.51 6.06
N SER A 182 12.21 0.75 4.90
CA SER A 182 12.24 -0.21 3.80
C SER A 182 13.69 -0.25 3.32
N ILE A 183 14.43 -1.26 3.74
CA ILE A 183 15.68 -1.60 3.06
C ILE A 183 15.24 -2.23 1.75
N ASP A 184 15.11 -1.42 0.71
CA ASP A 184 14.98 -1.91 -0.65
C ASP A 184 16.32 -2.55 -1.01
N PHE A 185 16.35 -3.85 -0.96
CA PHE A 185 17.38 -4.60 -1.67
C PHE A 185 17.02 -4.57 -3.15
N ASP A 186 17.25 -3.44 -3.79
CA ASP A 186 17.16 -3.32 -5.24
C ASP A 186 18.29 -4.18 -5.81
N THR A 187 17.94 -5.38 -6.24
CA THR A 187 18.87 -6.31 -6.90
C THR A 187 19.07 -5.96 -8.39
N GLU A 188 18.38 -4.93 -8.91
CA GLU A 188 18.62 -4.41 -10.25
C GLU A 188 19.94 -3.64 -10.28
N GLY A 189 20.99 -4.32 -10.68
CA GLY A 189 22.33 -3.73 -10.82
C GLY A 189 23.38 -4.30 -9.88
N MET A 190 23.05 -5.25 -9.03
CA MET A 190 24.10 -6.02 -8.34
C MET A 190 24.85 -6.87 -9.37
N PRO A 191 26.19 -6.75 -9.42
CA PRO A 191 26.97 -7.70 -10.20
C PRO A 191 26.65 -9.11 -9.70
N ASP A 192 26.44 -10.04 -10.63
CA ASP A 192 26.25 -11.46 -10.31
C ASP A 192 27.34 -11.88 -9.31
N ILE A 193 26.93 -12.19 -8.09
CA ILE A 193 27.83 -12.81 -7.13
C ILE A 193 28.18 -14.17 -7.73
N PRO A 194 29.42 -14.40 -8.18
CA PRO A 194 29.78 -15.68 -8.77
C PRO A 194 29.46 -16.76 -7.74
N ALA A 195 28.58 -17.69 -8.12
CA ALA A 195 28.33 -18.87 -7.31
C ALA A 195 29.70 -19.48 -7.01
N PHE A 196 30.08 -19.55 -5.74
CA PHE A 196 31.25 -20.30 -5.36
C PHE A 196 30.97 -21.74 -5.76
N ASP A 197 31.63 -22.17 -6.84
CA ASP A 197 31.66 -23.58 -7.17
C ASP A 197 32.23 -24.32 -5.96
N ALA A 198 31.39 -25.11 -5.33
CA ALA A 198 31.80 -26.02 -4.29
C ALA A 198 32.59 -27.17 -4.90
N SER A 199 33.67 -26.85 -5.66
CA SER A 199 34.69 -27.80 -5.97
C SER A 199 35.30 -28.25 -4.67
N PRO A 200 35.39 -29.54 -4.37
CA PRO A 200 36.01 -29.99 -3.15
C PRO A 200 37.49 -29.55 -3.19
N TYR A 201 37.79 -28.45 -2.54
CA TYR A 201 39.17 -28.05 -2.27
C TYR A 201 39.78 -29.09 -1.34
N THR A 202 40.24 -30.20 -1.92
CA THR A 202 41.11 -31.17 -1.28
C THR A 202 42.45 -30.48 -1.06
N GLY A 203 42.64 -29.86 0.10
CA GLY A 203 43.96 -29.33 0.44
C GLY A 203 44.01 -28.20 1.50
N ILE A 204 42.91 -27.59 1.85
CA ILE A 204 42.93 -26.60 2.94
C ILE A 204 42.72 -27.32 4.27
N GLN A 205 43.80 -27.65 4.96
CA GLN A 205 43.70 -28.07 6.36
C GLN A 205 43.24 -26.85 7.19
N PRO A 206 42.24 -26.97 8.04
CA PRO A 206 41.87 -25.91 8.93
C PRO A 206 43.05 -25.54 9.83
N PRO A 207 43.29 -24.25 10.09
CA PRO A 207 44.41 -23.83 10.94
C PRO A 207 44.29 -24.56 12.29
N LYS A 208 45.37 -25.24 12.69
CA LYS A 208 45.47 -25.88 13.99
C LYS A 208 45.48 -24.76 15.03
N THR A 209 44.42 -24.57 15.76
CA THR A 209 44.40 -23.70 16.92
C THR A 209 45.21 -24.38 18.03
N THR A 210 46.40 -23.88 18.31
CA THR A 210 47.17 -24.26 19.50
C THR A 210 46.52 -23.58 20.69
N TYR A 211 45.84 -24.35 21.50
CA TYR A 211 45.33 -23.88 22.78
C TYR A 211 46.51 -23.79 23.77
N ASN A 212 46.73 -22.59 24.32
CA ASN A 212 47.66 -22.39 25.41
C ASN A 212 46.88 -22.45 26.72
N PRO A 213 47.04 -23.52 27.53
CA PRO A 213 46.28 -23.67 28.76
C PRO A 213 46.68 -22.65 29.84
N ASP A 214 47.83 -22.00 29.72
CA ASP A 214 48.31 -21.00 30.69
C ASP A 214 47.96 -19.54 30.25
N TYR A 215 47.20 -19.35 29.18
CA TYR A 215 46.78 -18.03 28.76
C TYR A 215 45.71 -17.44 29.68
N ASN A 216 46.08 -16.45 30.46
CA ASN A 216 45.17 -15.69 31.32
C ASN A 216 45.05 -14.26 30.76
N PRO A 217 43.90 -13.88 30.18
CA PRO A 217 43.70 -12.56 29.58
C PRO A 217 43.73 -11.39 30.61
N PHE A 218 43.69 -11.72 31.90
CA PHE A 218 43.72 -10.73 33.00
C PHE A 218 45.13 -10.54 33.62
N ASN A 219 46.11 -11.29 33.19
CA ASN A 219 47.51 -11.02 33.56
C ASN A 219 48.09 -10.01 32.60
N VAL A 220 48.04 -8.73 32.99
CA VAL A 220 48.71 -7.63 32.29
C VAL A 220 50.21 -7.67 32.51
N SER A 221 50.89 -8.57 31.82
CA SER A 221 52.33 -8.45 31.63
C SER A 221 52.58 -7.47 30.48
N ALA A 222 53.37 -6.42 30.71
CA ALA A 222 53.61 -5.36 29.76
C ALA A 222 53.96 -5.90 28.36
N ALA A 223 53.13 -5.57 27.39
CA ALA A 223 53.36 -5.94 25.99
C ALA A 223 54.66 -5.26 25.50
N PRO A 224 55.50 -5.92 24.70
CA PRO A 224 56.62 -5.28 24.05
C PRO A 224 56.11 -4.20 23.09
N PRO A 225 56.82 -3.09 22.87
CA PRO A 225 56.36 -2.01 22.01
C PRO A 225 56.14 -2.51 20.58
N SER A 226 54.91 -2.44 20.13
CA SER A 226 54.55 -2.77 18.74
C SER A 226 55.24 -1.72 17.85
N SER A 227 56.04 -2.17 16.91
CA SER A 227 56.62 -1.33 15.86
C SER A 227 55.51 -0.95 14.86
N TYR A 228 54.67 0.00 15.22
CA TYR A 228 53.80 0.65 14.23
C TYR A 228 54.69 1.55 13.38
N SER A 229 54.93 1.18 12.13
CA SER A 229 55.43 2.09 11.12
C SER A 229 54.41 3.23 10.96
N LYS A 230 54.86 4.49 11.16
CA LYS A 230 54.05 5.68 10.93
C LYS A 230 53.53 5.63 9.47
N PRO A 231 52.26 5.90 9.22
CA PRO A 231 51.77 6.03 7.83
C PRO A 231 52.56 7.17 7.14
N SER A 232 52.99 6.92 5.90
CA SER A 232 53.65 7.92 5.08
C SER A 232 52.74 9.14 4.89
N LYS A 233 53.37 10.35 4.89
CA LYS A 233 52.66 11.62 4.78
C LYS A 233 52.10 11.94 3.36
N ASP A 234 51.88 10.98 2.51
CA ASP A 234 51.50 11.17 1.09
C ASP A 234 50.01 11.21 0.82
N TRP A 235 49.18 11.36 1.86
CA TRP A 235 47.74 11.46 1.67
C TRP A 235 47.30 12.81 1.02
N GLU A 236 48.18 13.85 1.04
CA GLU A 236 47.89 15.15 0.40
C GLU A 236 47.92 15.09 -1.12
N GLN A 237 48.54 14.06 -1.74
CA GLN A 237 48.62 13.91 -3.19
C GLN A 237 47.35 13.25 -3.81
N LEU A 238 46.42 12.78 -2.99
CA LEU A 238 45.17 12.17 -3.45
C LEU A 238 44.08 13.19 -3.79
N TYR A 239 44.30 14.49 -3.53
CA TYR A 239 43.33 15.57 -3.76
C TYR A 239 43.88 16.72 -4.64
N ALA A 240 44.87 16.46 -5.44
CA ALA A 240 45.38 17.41 -6.46
C ALA A 240 44.88 17.02 -7.86
#